data_81371ef13679aa5c074d77f02077842d
#
_entry.id   81371ef13679aa5c074d77f02077842d
#
_cell.length_a   1.000
_cell.length_b   1.000
_cell.length_c   1.000
_cell.angle_alpha   90.00
_cell.angle_beta   90.00
_cell.angle_gamma   90.00
#
_symmetry.space_group_name_H-M   'P 1'
#
loop_
_entity.id
_entity.type
_entity.pdbx_description
1 polymer ?
#
loop_
_entity_poly.entity_id
_entity_poly.type
_entity_poly.pdbx_seq_one_letter_code
_entity_poly.pdbx_strand_id
1 'polypeptide(L)'
;MIPVTSSAQENEILVRGRLEYQGYCAVCHGENGKGDGIMARYLLIKPGDLTQLSKKSGGEFPFWRTYWTIDGRQEVKGHGSRAMPIWGNRFRSEEGAEGPAAWIDLARGRIWQLVIFLQSIQEF
;
A
#
# COMPACT_ATOMS: atom_id res chain seq x y z
N MET A 1 24.97 24.96 3.38
CA MET A 1 23.53 25.18 3.25
C MET A 1 22.85 23.82 3.23
N ILE A 2 22.07 23.51 4.23
CA ILE A 2 21.41 22.21 4.37
C ILE A 2 20.08 22.28 3.61
N PRO A 3 19.83 21.40 2.65
CA PRO A 3 18.53 21.39 1.98
C PRO A 3 17.44 20.90 2.93
N VAL A 4 16.66 21.85 3.42
CA VAL A 4 15.54 21.56 4.34
C VAL A 4 14.34 20.97 3.60
N THR A 5 14.34 21.02 2.28
CA THR A 5 13.19 20.64 1.44
C THR A 5 12.94 19.15 1.33
N SER A 6 13.99 18.32 1.44
CA SER A 6 13.88 16.87 1.25
C SER A 6 13.09 16.20 2.38
N SER A 7 13.39 16.53 3.64
CA SER A 7 12.72 15.92 4.80
C SER A 7 11.24 16.29 4.91
N ALA A 8 10.88 17.53 4.52
CA ALA A 8 9.49 17.98 4.55
C ALA A 8 8.64 17.22 3.52
N GLN A 9 9.18 16.99 2.30
CA GLN A 9 8.49 16.24 1.25
C GLN A 9 8.35 14.76 1.62
N GLU A 10 9.39 14.16 2.18
CA GLU A 10 9.35 12.77 2.67
C GLU A 10 8.29 12.61 3.75
N ASN A 11 8.22 13.54 4.70
CA ASN A 11 7.21 13.51 5.75
C ASN A 11 5.80 13.64 5.19
N GLU A 12 5.60 14.47 4.19
CA GLU A 12 4.30 14.62 3.55
C GLU A 12 3.85 13.33 2.86
N ILE A 13 4.74 12.67 2.13
CA ILE A 13 4.46 11.39 1.49
C ILE A 13 4.08 10.33 2.53
N LEU A 14 4.83 10.24 3.61
CA LEU A 14 4.56 9.30 4.70
C LEU A 14 3.23 9.58 5.39
N VAL A 15 2.89 10.83 5.63
CA VAL A 15 1.60 11.22 6.22
C VAL A 15 0.45 10.82 5.31
N ARG A 16 0.56 11.10 4.03
CA ARG A 16 -0.47 10.75 3.05
C ARG A 16 -0.60 9.23 2.91
N GLY A 17 0.50 8.51 2.86
CA GLY A 17 0.49 7.05 2.82
C GLY A 17 -0.15 6.45 4.06
N ARG A 18 0.14 7.00 5.24
CA ARG A 18 -0.51 6.58 6.49
C ARG A 18 -2.01 6.80 6.46
N LEU A 19 -2.46 7.96 5.98
CA LEU A 19 -3.88 8.27 5.90
C LEU A 19 -4.61 7.32 4.94
N GLU A 20 -4.00 7.03 3.79
CA GLU A 20 -4.53 6.02 2.87
C GLU A 20 -4.59 4.64 3.53
N TYR A 21 -3.54 4.26 4.23
CA TYR A 21 -3.49 3.00 4.95
C TYR A 21 -4.59 2.90 6.01
N GLN A 22 -4.75 3.93 6.82
CA GLN A 22 -5.77 3.95 7.87
C GLN A 22 -7.18 3.90 7.29
N GLY A 23 -7.41 4.52 6.15
CA GLY A 23 -8.72 4.56 5.52
C GLY A 23 -9.11 3.29 4.79
N TYR A 24 -8.16 2.54 4.23
CA TYR A 24 -8.48 1.43 3.32
C TYR A 24 -7.85 0.09 3.70
N CYS A 25 -6.79 0.08 4.46
CA CYS A 25 -6.00 -1.12 4.71
C CYS A 25 -6.09 -1.63 6.15
N ALA A 26 -6.11 -0.71 7.11
CA ALA A 26 -6.04 -1.03 8.53
C ALA A 26 -7.22 -1.88 9.01
N VAL A 27 -8.38 -1.77 8.39
CA VAL A 27 -9.56 -2.55 8.76
C VAL A 27 -9.29 -4.06 8.68
N CYS A 28 -8.44 -4.50 7.77
CA CYS A 28 -8.01 -5.89 7.63
C CYS A 28 -6.61 -6.12 8.18
N HIS A 29 -5.65 -5.26 7.81
CA HIS A 29 -4.24 -5.45 8.15
C HIS A 29 -3.84 -4.93 9.53
N GLY A 30 -4.72 -4.20 10.23
CA GLY A 30 -4.46 -3.67 11.57
C GLY A 30 -3.76 -2.31 11.54
N GLU A 31 -3.85 -1.58 12.65
CA GLU A 31 -3.23 -0.26 12.78
C GLU A 31 -1.71 -0.30 12.60
N ASN A 32 -1.10 -1.40 13.04
CA ASN A 32 0.35 -1.58 12.99
C ASN A 32 0.81 -2.50 11.86
N GLY A 33 -0.08 -2.87 10.95
CA GLY A 33 0.24 -3.71 9.80
C GLY A 33 0.43 -5.19 10.09
N LYS A 34 0.04 -5.66 11.29
CA LYS A 34 0.32 -7.03 11.76
C LYS A 34 -0.66 -8.08 11.22
N GLY A 35 -1.68 -7.69 10.47
CA GLY A 35 -2.69 -8.62 9.99
C GLY A 35 -3.83 -8.86 10.97
N ASP A 36 -3.95 -8.03 11.98
CA ASP A 36 -4.88 -8.16 13.09
C ASP A 36 -5.98 -7.11 13.10
N GLY A 37 -6.39 -6.63 11.92
CA GLY A 37 -7.48 -5.68 11.80
C GLY A 37 -8.80 -6.25 12.29
N ILE A 38 -9.74 -5.35 12.59
CA ILE A 38 -11.05 -5.75 13.14
C ILE A 38 -11.80 -6.72 12.23
N MET A 39 -11.59 -6.64 10.92
CA MET A 39 -12.22 -7.54 9.95
C MET A 39 -11.47 -8.84 9.73
N ALA A 40 -10.24 -8.97 10.24
CA ALA A 40 -9.39 -10.13 9.96
C ALA A 40 -10.05 -11.46 10.38
N ARG A 41 -10.72 -11.47 11.52
CA ARG A 41 -11.38 -12.67 12.05
C ARG A 41 -12.55 -13.18 11.19
N TYR A 42 -13.11 -12.32 10.34
CA TYR A 42 -14.23 -12.66 9.48
C TYR A 42 -13.80 -13.12 8.09
N LEU A 43 -12.52 -13.06 7.79
CA LEU A 43 -11.99 -13.41 6.48
C LEU A 43 -11.51 -14.87 6.46
N LEU A 44 -11.84 -15.58 5.38
CA LEU A 44 -11.37 -16.96 5.17
C LEU A 44 -9.87 -17.00 4.98
N ILE A 45 -9.32 -16.00 4.29
CA ILE A 45 -7.88 -15.87 4.08
C ILE A 45 -7.39 -14.75 5.00
N LYS A 46 -6.44 -15.08 5.87
CA LYS A 46 -5.88 -14.12 6.82
C LYS A 46 -5.10 -13.03 6.11
N PRO A 47 -5.33 -11.74 6.44
CA PRO A 47 -4.47 -10.66 5.94
C PRO A 47 -3.03 -10.87 6.38
N GLY A 48 -2.08 -10.56 5.48
CA GLY A 48 -0.68 -10.70 5.79
C GLY A 48 -0.18 -9.70 6.82
N ASP A 49 0.90 -10.06 7.51
CA ASP A 49 1.66 -9.15 8.35
C ASP A 49 2.56 -8.30 7.46
N LEU A 50 2.17 -7.04 7.27
CA LEU A 50 2.84 -6.14 6.34
C LEU A 50 4.19 -5.62 6.86
N THR A 51 4.50 -5.83 8.14
CA THR A 51 5.80 -5.43 8.71
C THR A 51 6.92 -6.43 8.38
N GLN A 52 6.58 -7.58 7.80
CA GLN A 52 7.50 -8.68 7.54
C GLN A 52 7.90 -8.84 6.08
N LEU A 53 7.48 -7.92 5.21
CA LEU A 53 7.72 -8.05 3.77
C LEU A 53 9.21 -8.07 3.43
N SER A 54 10.01 -7.23 4.08
CA SER A 54 11.46 -7.21 3.88
C SER A 54 12.12 -8.49 4.38
N LYS A 55 11.75 -8.97 5.57
CA LYS A 55 12.30 -10.21 6.13
C LYS A 55 12.02 -11.41 5.23
N LYS A 56 10.81 -11.49 4.68
CA LYS A 56 10.41 -12.58 3.78
C LYS A 56 11.04 -12.48 2.40
N SER A 57 11.68 -11.36 2.09
CA SER A 57 12.30 -11.09 0.78
C SER A 57 13.80 -10.90 0.88
N GLY A 58 14.44 -11.64 1.78
CA GLY A 58 15.90 -11.63 1.90
C GLY A 58 16.49 -10.36 2.52
N GLY A 59 15.69 -9.57 3.20
CA GLY A 59 16.12 -8.33 3.86
C GLY A 59 15.92 -7.08 3.00
N GLU A 60 15.48 -7.23 1.76
CA GLU A 60 15.15 -6.11 0.89
C GLU A 60 13.64 -5.93 0.79
N PHE A 61 13.18 -4.68 0.89
CA PHE A 61 11.78 -4.40 0.73
C PHE A 61 11.34 -4.63 -0.73
N PRO A 62 10.36 -5.53 -0.98
CA PRO A 62 9.96 -5.87 -2.34
C PRO A 62 9.01 -4.80 -2.90
N PHE A 63 9.55 -3.64 -3.26
CA PHE A 63 8.78 -2.45 -3.62
C PHE A 63 7.78 -2.72 -4.74
N TRP A 64 8.24 -3.20 -5.88
CA TRP A 64 7.39 -3.38 -7.06
C TRP A 64 6.37 -4.50 -6.88
N ARG A 65 6.75 -5.58 -6.23
CA ARG A 65 5.81 -6.66 -5.94
C ARG A 65 4.70 -6.17 -5.00
N THR A 66 5.05 -5.38 -4.00
CA THR A 66 4.08 -4.75 -3.10
C THR A 66 3.16 -3.80 -3.87
N TYR A 67 3.74 -2.96 -4.71
CA TYR A 67 3.00 -2.03 -5.56
C TYR A 67 1.98 -2.77 -6.42
N TRP A 68 2.41 -3.80 -7.15
CA TRP A 68 1.51 -4.54 -8.04
C TRP A 68 0.48 -5.36 -7.29
N THR A 69 0.79 -5.84 -6.10
CA THR A 69 -0.17 -6.54 -5.25
C THR A 69 -1.30 -5.61 -4.81
N ILE A 70 -0.98 -4.40 -4.39
CA ILE A 70 -1.99 -3.39 -4.02
C ILE A 70 -2.79 -2.96 -5.25
N ASP A 71 -2.11 -2.63 -6.33
CA ASP A 71 -2.77 -2.22 -7.56
C ASP A 71 -3.77 -3.27 -8.03
N GLY A 72 -3.37 -4.54 -8.04
CA GLY A 72 -4.23 -5.68 -8.30
C GLY A 72 -4.75 -5.81 -9.73
N ARG A 73 -4.47 -4.83 -10.61
CA ARG A 73 -4.96 -4.86 -11.99
C ARG A 73 -4.17 -5.80 -12.89
N GLN A 74 -2.96 -6.13 -12.48
CA GLN A 74 -2.13 -7.14 -13.14
C GLN A 74 -2.01 -8.35 -12.23
N GLU A 75 -2.13 -9.54 -12.80
CA GLU A 75 -1.95 -10.77 -12.06
C GLU A 75 -0.47 -10.95 -11.73
N VAL A 76 -0.17 -11.07 -10.45
CA VAL A 76 1.18 -11.37 -9.98
C VAL A 76 1.24 -12.88 -9.72
N LYS A 77 1.92 -13.62 -10.59
CA LYS A 77 2.03 -15.06 -10.48
C LYS A 77 2.63 -15.47 -9.13
N GLY A 78 2.03 -16.46 -8.49
CA GLY A 78 2.50 -17.01 -7.22
C GLY A 78 1.98 -16.31 -5.97
N HIS A 79 1.10 -15.32 -6.11
CA HIS A 79 0.54 -14.59 -4.96
C HIS A 79 -0.91 -14.97 -4.62
N GLY A 80 -1.33 -16.19 -4.95
CA GLY A 80 -2.58 -16.76 -4.47
C GLY A 80 -3.85 -16.04 -4.93
N SER A 81 -4.92 -16.24 -4.18
CA SER A 81 -6.22 -15.66 -4.52
C SER A 81 -6.30 -14.17 -4.21
N ARG A 82 -7.09 -13.44 -5.00
CA ARG A 82 -7.33 -12.02 -4.80
C ARG A 82 -8.44 -11.79 -3.76
N ALA A 83 -8.15 -12.17 -2.52
CA ALA A 83 -9.08 -11.88 -1.41
C ALA A 83 -9.08 -10.39 -1.07
N MET A 84 -7.96 -9.69 -1.33
CA MET A 84 -7.85 -8.26 -1.17
C MET A 84 -8.45 -7.53 -2.38
N PRO A 85 -9.13 -6.39 -2.18
CA PRO A 85 -9.67 -5.61 -3.30
C PRO A 85 -8.61 -5.17 -4.30
N ILE A 86 -9.04 -4.93 -5.54
CA ILE A 86 -8.18 -4.37 -6.59
C ILE A 86 -8.15 -2.85 -6.40
N TRP A 87 -7.23 -2.38 -5.57
CA TRP A 87 -7.18 -0.99 -5.16
C TRP A 87 -6.89 -0.04 -6.32
N GLY A 88 -6.15 -0.49 -7.33
CA GLY A 88 -5.91 0.31 -8.52
C GLY A 88 -7.19 0.74 -9.21
N ASN A 89 -8.16 -0.17 -9.36
CA ASN A 89 -9.46 0.15 -9.95
C ASN A 89 -10.26 1.09 -9.06
N ARG A 90 -10.26 0.83 -7.75
CA ARG A 90 -11.00 1.66 -6.80
C ARG A 90 -10.45 3.07 -6.74
N PHE A 91 -9.13 3.24 -6.69
CA PHE A 91 -8.52 4.56 -6.65
C PHE A 91 -8.75 5.35 -7.93
N ARG A 92 -8.68 4.70 -9.08
CA ARG A 92 -9.03 5.34 -10.35
C ARG A 92 -10.47 5.84 -10.36
N SER A 93 -11.39 5.02 -9.85
CA SER A 93 -12.80 5.36 -9.77
C SER A 93 -13.05 6.54 -8.82
N GLU A 94 -12.40 6.54 -7.65
CA GLU A 94 -12.55 7.61 -6.67
C GLU A 94 -11.99 8.94 -7.15
N GLU A 95 -10.88 8.92 -7.88
CA GLU A 95 -10.30 10.14 -8.42
C GLU A 95 -11.21 10.84 -9.43
N GLY A 96 -12.03 10.04 -10.16
CA GLY A 96 -13.08 10.60 -11.04
C GLY A 96 -12.59 11.66 -12.01
N ALA A 97 -11.30 11.65 -12.31
CA ALA A 97 -10.69 12.71 -13.08
C ALA A 97 -11.15 12.69 -14.53
N GLU A 98 -11.29 13.88 -15.11
CA GLU A 98 -11.58 14.01 -16.52
C GLU A 98 -10.36 13.63 -17.35
N GLY A 99 -10.46 12.53 -18.06
CA GLY A 99 -9.42 12.04 -18.95
C GLY A 99 -8.61 10.89 -18.35
N PRO A 100 -8.32 9.88 -19.18
CA PRO A 100 -7.72 8.61 -18.70
C PRO A 100 -6.31 8.77 -18.13
N ALA A 101 -5.51 9.68 -18.69
CA ALA A 101 -4.14 9.88 -18.22
C ALA A 101 -4.09 10.43 -16.79
N ALA A 102 -4.97 11.37 -16.46
CA ALA A 102 -5.02 11.96 -15.13
C ALA A 102 -5.44 10.94 -14.08
N TRP A 103 -6.38 10.08 -14.37
CA TRP A 103 -6.79 9.02 -13.42
C TRP A 103 -5.65 8.08 -13.08
N ILE A 104 -4.92 7.67 -14.12
CA ILE A 104 -3.81 6.72 -13.98
C ILE A 104 -2.75 7.33 -13.07
N ASP A 105 -2.39 8.58 -13.31
CA ASP A 105 -1.33 9.24 -12.54
C ASP A 105 -1.74 9.47 -11.09
N LEU A 106 -2.97 9.88 -10.83
CA LEU A 106 -3.46 10.10 -9.47
C LEU A 106 -3.55 8.79 -8.68
N ALA A 107 -4.11 7.75 -9.29
CA ALA A 107 -4.21 6.44 -8.65
C ALA A 107 -2.83 5.84 -8.38
N ARG A 108 -1.90 5.95 -9.33
CA ARG A 108 -0.52 5.50 -9.15
C ARG A 108 0.18 6.23 -8.02
N GLY A 109 -0.04 7.53 -7.91
CA GLY A 109 0.50 8.34 -6.83
C GLY A 109 0.00 7.89 -5.46
N ARG A 110 -1.27 7.53 -5.34
CA ARG A 110 -1.83 7.00 -4.10
C ARG A 110 -1.20 5.67 -3.72
N ILE A 111 -1.06 4.75 -4.68
CA ILE A 111 -0.42 3.45 -4.44
C ILE A 111 1.04 3.64 -4.06
N TRP A 112 1.75 4.52 -4.74
CA TRP A 112 3.14 4.85 -4.45
C TRP A 112 3.31 5.30 -2.99
N GLN A 113 2.48 6.23 -2.54
CA GLN A 113 2.52 6.73 -1.16
C GLN A 113 2.25 5.61 -0.15
N LEU A 114 1.31 4.72 -0.45
CA LEU A 114 1.05 3.54 0.38
C LEU A 114 2.29 2.65 0.48
N VAL A 115 2.94 2.36 -0.64
CA VAL A 115 4.13 1.50 -0.66
C VAL A 115 5.27 2.13 0.13
N ILE A 116 5.48 3.45 -0.01
CA ILE A 116 6.48 4.18 0.79
C ILE A 116 6.16 4.09 2.29
N PHE A 117 4.89 4.24 2.66
CA PHE A 117 4.48 4.08 4.05
C PHE A 117 4.77 2.66 4.55
N LEU A 118 4.40 1.63 3.77
CA LEU A 118 4.66 0.24 4.16
C LEU A 118 6.15 -0.03 4.31
N GLN A 119 6.98 0.55 3.45
CA GLN A 119 8.43 0.44 3.60
C GLN A 119 8.90 1.01 4.92
N SER A 120 8.30 2.10 5.38
CA SER A 120 8.68 2.76 6.63
C SER A 120 8.36 1.97 7.90
N ILE A 121 7.43 1.02 7.82
CA ILE A 121 7.02 0.22 8.98
C ILE A 121 7.64 -1.17 9.02
N GLN A 122 8.61 -1.45 8.16
CA GLN A 122 9.24 -2.77 8.14
C GLN A 122 10.05 -3.04 9.40
N GLU A 123 9.94 -4.27 9.90
CA GLU A 123 10.78 -4.80 10.97
C GLU A 123 11.96 -5.57 10.35
N PHE A 124 13.12 -5.42 10.95
CA PHE A 124 14.36 -6.03 10.48
C PHE A 124 14.92 -7.04 11.49
#